data_8cf38dde863745e1103c936fe1157a53
#
_entry.id   8cf38dde863745e1103c936fe1157a53
#
_cell.length_a   1.000
_cell.length_b   1.000
_cell.length_c   1.000
_cell.angle_alpha   90.00
_cell.angle_beta   90.00
_cell.angle_gamma   90.00
#
_symmetry.space_group_name_H-M   'P 1'
#
loop_
_entity.id
_entity.type
_entity.pdbx_description
1 polymer ?
#
loop_
_entity_poly.entity_id
_entity_poly.type
_entity_poly.pdbx_seq_one_letter_code
_entity_poly.pdbx_strand_id
1 'polypeptide(L)'
;MTKINKVAVIGTGVIGAGWIIRCLAHNKIVHAYDKDIKLKKSLINEIKRTWPSVKKLFNKKTLNLKNFKYFTSIQQTLKDADFIQECASENYSLKTKLMSTIGRYAKPNAIISSSSSGLLPTKIYAKCKNPERAMIGHPFNPVYLLPAVEIVPGKKTSKKFLEKAKKFYESISMNPIMVKH
;
A
#
# COMPACT_ATOMS: atom_id res chain seq x y z
N MET A 1 9.27 0.62 -18.89
CA MET A 1 8.67 0.04 -17.66
C MET A 1 7.24 0.52 -17.54
N THR A 2 6.28 -0.37 -17.28
CA THR A 2 4.86 -0.02 -17.14
C THR A 2 4.69 0.88 -15.90
N LYS A 3 4.10 2.05 -16.08
CA LYS A 3 3.84 3.03 -15.01
C LYS A 3 2.85 2.44 -14.00
N ILE A 4 3.20 2.40 -12.71
CA ILE A 4 2.28 2.01 -11.64
C ILE A 4 1.26 3.13 -11.44
N ASN A 5 0.00 2.83 -11.73
CA ASN A 5 -1.09 3.81 -11.69
C ASN A 5 -2.20 3.41 -10.71
N LYS A 6 -2.54 2.12 -10.61
CA LYS A 6 -3.59 1.62 -9.73
C LYS A 6 -2.99 0.97 -8.48
N VAL A 7 -3.37 1.47 -7.33
CA VAL A 7 -2.91 1.02 -6.00
C VAL A 7 -4.08 0.42 -5.22
N ALA A 8 -3.91 -0.80 -4.73
CA ALA A 8 -4.82 -1.40 -3.75
C ALA A 8 -4.26 -1.20 -2.34
N VAL A 9 -5.07 -0.69 -1.42
CA VAL A 9 -4.73 -0.57 0.00
C VAL A 9 -5.63 -1.49 0.80
N ILE A 10 -5.03 -2.43 1.54
CA ILE A 10 -5.73 -3.47 2.30
C ILE A 10 -5.66 -3.16 3.79
N GLY A 11 -6.78 -2.77 4.37
CA GLY A 11 -6.88 -2.19 5.71
C GLY A 11 -6.93 -0.67 5.66
N THR A 12 -7.97 -0.08 6.27
CA THR A 12 -8.24 1.36 6.21
C THR A 12 -8.06 2.08 7.56
N GLY A 13 -7.28 1.47 8.46
CA GLY A 13 -6.82 2.11 9.70
C GLY A 13 -5.89 3.30 9.42
N VAL A 14 -5.27 3.84 10.47
CA VAL A 14 -4.42 5.05 10.41
C VAL A 14 -3.37 4.98 9.30
N ILE A 15 -2.62 3.86 9.22
CA ILE A 15 -1.56 3.69 8.21
C ILE A 15 -2.16 3.57 6.80
N GLY A 16 -3.23 2.77 6.64
CA GLY A 16 -3.89 2.62 5.34
C GLY A 16 -4.51 3.92 4.84
N ALA A 17 -5.18 4.68 5.71
CA ALA A 17 -5.70 6.00 5.38
C ALA A 17 -4.57 6.95 4.90
N GLY A 18 -3.44 6.93 5.59
CA GLY A 18 -2.27 7.73 5.20
C GLY A 18 -1.74 7.38 3.80
N TRP A 19 -1.63 6.09 3.46
CA TRP A 19 -1.26 5.65 2.12
C TRP A 19 -2.28 6.06 1.05
N ILE A 20 -3.58 5.92 1.35
CA ILE A 20 -4.67 6.34 0.46
C ILE A 20 -4.54 7.82 0.13
N ILE A 21 -4.38 8.66 1.17
CA ILE A 21 -4.25 10.12 1.02
C ILE A 21 -3.03 10.46 0.17
N ARG A 22 -1.86 9.88 0.45
CA ARG A 22 -0.64 10.12 -0.32
C ARG A 22 -0.78 9.71 -1.78
N CYS A 23 -1.33 8.53 -2.04
CA CYS A 23 -1.56 8.05 -3.40
C CYS A 23 -2.53 8.95 -4.19
N LEU A 24 -3.63 9.39 -3.57
CA LEU A 24 -4.58 10.34 -4.19
C LEU A 24 -3.92 11.69 -4.49
N ALA A 25 -3.05 12.19 -3.60
CA ALA A 25 -2.29 13.42 -3.84
C ALA A 25 -1.37 13.33 -5.07
N HIS A 26 -0.95 12.12 -5.44
CA HIS A 26 -0.13 11.85 -6.62
C HIS A 26 -0.92 11.29 -7.81
N ASN A 27 -2.24 11.57 -7.84
CA ASN A 27 -3.16 11.20 -8.94
C ASN A 27 -3.21 9.68 -9.24
N LYS A 28 -2.93 8.82 -8.25
CA LYS A 28 -3.10 7.38 -8.39
C LYS A 28 -4.58 7.02 -8.29
N ILE A 29 -4.97 5.96 -8.98
CA ILE A 29 -6.27 5.31 -8.77
C ILE A 29 -6.12 4.42 -7.54
N VAL A 30 -6.97 4.63 -6.54
CA VAL A 30 -6.87 3.93 -5.25
C VAL A 30 -8.12 3.08 -5.02
N HIS A 31 -7.90 1.79 -4.86
CA HIS A 31 -8.88 0.84 -4.38
C HIS A 31 -8.58 0.49 -2.93
N ALA A 32 -9.48 0.84 -2.02
CA ALA A 32 -9.35 0.53 -0.60
C ALA A 32 -10.23 -0.67 -0.23
N TYR A 33 -9.69 -1.54 0.62
CA TYR A 33 -10.40 -2.67 1.19
C TYR A 33 -10.44 -2.58 2.70
N ASP A 34 -11.62 -2.76 3.26
CA ASP A 34 -11.79 -3.20 4.64
C ASP A 34 -13.02 -4.12 4.70
N LYS A 35 -13.06 -5.00 5.71
CA LYS A 35 -14.19 -5.91 5.93
C LYS A 35 -15.45 -5.18 6.38
N ASP A 36 -15.30 -4.01 7.02
CA ASP A 36 -16.40 -3.22 7.55
C ASP A 36 -16.71 -2.01 6.67
N ILE A 37 -17.87 -2.04 6.01
CA ILE A 37 -18.34 -0.93 5.16
C ILE A 37 -18.57 0.37 5.96
N LYS A 38 -18.82 0.28 7.27
CA LYS A 38 -19.05 1.45 8.13
C LYS A 38 -17.83 2.35 8.20
N LEU A 39 -16.63 1.81 8.05
CA LEU A 39 -15.38 2.57 8.04
C LEU A 39 -15.22 3.49 6.83
N LYS A 40 -15.97 3.26 5.75
CA LYS A 40 -15.91 4.08 4.53
C LYS A 40 -16.18 5.56 4.81
N LYS A 41 -17.21 5.86 5.62
CA LYS A 41 -17.60 7.25 5.93
C LYS A 41 -16.51 7.97 6.73
N SER A 42 -15.98 7.34 7.76
CA SER A 42 -14.89 7.89 8.58
C SER A 42 -13.62 8.11 7.76
N LEU A 43 -13.26 7.16 6.90
CA LEU A 43 -12.12 7.29 6.00
C LEU A 43 -12.27 8.49 5.04
N ILE A 44 -13.43 8.66 4.41
CA ILE A 44 -13.69 9.81 3.52
C ILE A 44 -13.59 11.13 4.29
N ASN A 45 -14.11 11.18 5.51
CA ASN A 45 -14.01 12.36 6.37
C ASN A 45 -12.54 12.65 6.72
N GLU A 46 -11.74 11.63 7.04
CA GLU A 46 -10.31 11.78 7.31
C GLU A 46 -9.55 12.31 6.09
N ILE A 47 -9.82 11.76 4.90
CA ILE A 47 -9.23 12.25 3.65
C ILE A 47 -9.55 13.75 3.44
N LYS A 48 -10.80 14.15 3.63
CA LYS A 48 -11.23 15.56 3.47
C LYS A 48 -10.59 16.47 4.53
N ARG A 49 -10.53 16.02 5.79
CA ARG A 49 -9.96 16.76 6.92
C ARG A 49 -8.46 17.04 6.74
N THR A 50 -7.72 16.06 6.23
CA THR A 50 -6.26 16.17 6.04
C THR A 50 -5.87 16.87 4.73
N TRP A 51 -6.79 16.96 3.77
CA TRP A 51 -6.50 17.48 2.43
C TRP A 51 -5.91 18.90 2.40
N PRO A 52 -6.32 19.87 3.23
CA PRO A 52 -5.71 21.20 3.23
C PRO A 52 -4.20 21.18 3.44
N SER A 53 -3.70 20.37 4.38
CA SER A 53 -2.26 20.21 4.64
C SER A 53 -1.55 19.51 3.47
N VAL A 54 -2.15 18.45 2.94
CA VAL A 54 -1.63 17.68 1.81
C VAL A 54 -1.59 18.53 0.54
N LYS A 55 -2.64 19.32 0.30
CA LYS A 55 -2.72 20.28 -0.81
C LYS A 55 -1.55 21.27 -0.78
N LYS A 56 -1.24 21.82 0.38
CA LYS A 56 -0.12 22.77 0.57
C LYS A 56 1.22 22.05 0.34
N LEU A 57 1.41 20.86 0.95
CA LEU A 57 2.66 20.10 0.90
C LEU A 57 3.04 19.71 -0.54
N PHE A 58 2.09 19.24 -1.33
CA PHE A 58 2.34 18.72 -2.69
C PHE A 58 1.92 19.69 -3.80
N ASN A 59 1.62 20.94 -3.47
CA ASN A 59 1.16 21.96 -4.42
C ASN A 59 0.01 21.46 -5.32
N LYS A 60 -1.01 20.87 -4.70
CA LYS A 60 -2.19 20.33 -5.41
C LYS A 60 -3.36 21.31 -5.35
N LYS A 61 -4.17 21.35 -6.41
CA LYS A 61 -5.34 22.25 -6.46
C LYS A 61 -6.58 21.62 -5.82
N THR A 62 -6.92 20.41 -6.21
CA THR A 62 -8.19 19.77 -5.84
C THR A 62 -8.01 18.30 -5.42
N LEU A 63 -8.87 17.85 -4.52
CA LEU A 63 -9.03 16.43 -4.18
C LEU A 63 -9.93 15.77 -5.23
N ASN A 64 -9.37 14.80 -5.95
CA ASN A 64 -10.14 14.03 -6.93
C ASN A 64 -10.59 12.68 -6.35
N LEU A 65 -11.76 12.66 -5.71
CA LEU A 65 -12.36 11.42 -5.18
C LEU A 65 -12.90 10.47 -6.26
N LYS A 66 -12.95 10.85 -7.54
CA LYS A 66 -13.27 9.93 -8.64
C LYS A 66 -12.21 8.83 -8.79
N ASN A 67 -10.98 9.10 -8.34
CA ASN A 67 -9.89 8.14 -8.31
C ASN A 67 -9.95 7.19 -7.09
N PHE A 68 -10.92 7.31 -6.21
CA PHE A 68 -11.06 6.51 -5.00
C PHE A 68 -12.26 5.58 -5.08
N LYS A 69 -12.05 4.28 -4.80
CA LYS A 69 -13.11 3.29 -4.64
C LYS A 69 -12.90 2.48 -3.37
N TYR A 70 -13.97 2.17 -2.67
CA TYR A 70 -13.96 1.36 -1.46
C TYR A 70 -14.73 0.06 -1.69
N PHE A 71 -14.14 -1.06 -1.26
CA PHE A 71 -14.69 -2.40 -1.43
C PHE A 71 -14.65 -3.17 -0.11
N THR A 72 -15.59 -4.09 0.06
CA THR A 72 -15.60 -5.12 1.12
C THR A 72 -15.19 -6.50 0.58
N SER A 73 -14.86 -6.59 -0.70
CA SER A 73 -14.32 -7.77 -1.37
C SER A 73 -12.87 -7.57 -1.74
N ILE A 74 -11.99 -8.42 -1.22
CA ILE A 74 -10.56 -8.36 -1.51
C ILE A 74 -10.27 -8.61 -3.00
N GLN A 75 -11.01 -9.53 -3.64
CA GLN A 75 -10.86 -9.82 -5.06
C GLN A 75 -11.16 -8.58 -5.94
N GLN A 76 -12.25 -7.88 -5.64
CA GLN A 76 -12.61 -6.65 -6.36
C GLN A 76 -11.58 -5.55 -6.14
N THR A 77 -11.03 -5.44 -4.93
CA THR A 77 -9.99 -4.45 -4.60
C THR A 77 -8.72 -4.69 -5.39
N LEU A 78 -8.31 -5.96 -5.52
CA LEU A 78 -7.06 -6.36 -6.20
C LEU A 78 -7.16 -6.36 -7.72
N LYS A 79 -8.39 -6.28 -8.27
CA LYS A 79 -8.61 -6.31 -9.72
C LYS A 79 -7.80 -5.20 -10.41
N ASP A 80 -6.91 -5.62 -11.30
CA ASP A 80 -6.03 -4.74 -12.09
C ASP A 80 -5.07 -3.85 -11.27
N ALA A 81 -4.90 -4.08 -9.96
CA ALA A 81 -3.93 -3.34 -9.15
C ALA A 81 -2.50 -3.60 -9.61
N ASP A 82 -1.71 -2.52 -9.73
CA ASP A 82 -0.27 -2.58 -10.06
C ASP A 82 0.58 -2.73 -8.81
N PHE A 83 0.12 -2.14 -7.71
CA PHE A 83 0.77 -2.12 -6.42
C PHE A 83 -0.25 -2.39 -5.32
N ILE A 84 0.08 -3.25 -4.38
CA ILE A 84 -0.75 -3.59 -3.24
C ILE A 84 0.00 -3.21 -1.96
N GLN A 85 -0.60 -2.35 -1.13
CA GLN A 85 -0.09 -1.99 0.18
C GLN A 85 -1.01 -2.59 1.26
N GLU A 86 -0.50 -3.56 1.98
CA GLU A 86 -1.21 -4.19 3.10
C GLU A 86 -0.94 -3.42 4.39
N CYS A 87 -2.02 -3.11 5.13
CA CYS A 87 -2.03 -2.29 6.34
C CYS A 87 -2.94 -2.88 7.44
N ALA A 88 -3.16 -4.20 7.44
CA ALA A 88 -3.94 -4.87 8.49
C ALA A 88 -3.15 -4.95 9.80
N SER A 89 -3.83 -5.34 10.89
CA SER A 89 -3.24 -5.47 12.22
C SER A 89 -1.98 -6.31 12.26
N GLU A 90 -1.05 -5.95 13.14
CA GLU A 90 0.28 -6.56 13.27
C GLU A 90 0.20 -7.92 13.96
N ASN A 91 -0.15 -8.95 13.18
CA ASN A 91 -0.31 -10.33 13.64
C ASN A 91 0.15 -11.33 12.56
N TYR A 92 1.04 -12.26 12.91
CA TYR A 92 1.60 -13.23 11.95
C TYR A 92 0.54 -14.08 11.26
N SER A 93 -0.40 -14.66 12.02
CA SER A 93 -1.43 -15.55 11.47
C SER A 93 -2.31 -14.81 10.47
N LEU A 94 -2.80 -13.62 10.88
CA LEU A 94 -3.62 -12.76 10.01
C LEU A 94 -2.87 -12.37 8.74
N LYS A 95 -1.65 -11.83 8.86
CA LYS A 95 -0.88 -11.36 7.70
C LYS A 95 -0.48 -12.51 6.77
N THR A 96 -0.05 -13.66 7.30
CA THR A 96 0.28 -14.84 6.46
C THR A 96 -0.94 -15.31 5.66
N LYS A 97 -2.13 -15.38 6.29
CA LYS A 97 -3.38 -15.73 5.61
C LYS A 97 -3.75 -14.69 4.55
N LEU A 98 -3.64 -13.41 4.89
CA LEU A 98 -3.96 -12.30 4.00
C LEU A 98 -3.01 -12.28 2.80
N MET A 99 -1.69 -12.45 3.01
CA MET A 99 -0.68 -12.50 1.94
C MET A 99 -0.88 -13.70 1.00
N SER A 100 -1.31 -14.85 1.53
CA SER A 100 -1.71 -15.99 0.69
C SER A 100 -2.88 -15.62 -0.22
N THR A 101 -3.89 -14.94 0.33
CA THR A 101 -5.06 -14.49 -0.43
C THR A 101 -4.67 -13.45 -1.49
N ILE A 102 -3.88 -12.43 -1.10
CA ILE A 102 -3.39 -11.40 -2.02
C ILE A 102 -2.56 -12.04 -3.16
N GLY A 103 -1.63 -12.93 -2.82
CA GLY A 103 -0.80 -13.61 -3.81
C GLY A 103 -1.59 -14.41 -4.84
N ARG A 104 -2.76 -14.97 -4.43
CA ARG A 104 -3.66 -15.72 -5.31
C ARG A 104 -4.41 -14.84 -6.30
N TYR A 105 -4.91 -13.68 -5.86
CA TYR A 105 -5.80 -12.84 -6.65
C TYR A 105 -5.12 -11.65 -7.32
N ALA A 106 -3.97 -11.23 -6.86
CA ALA A 106 -3.21 -10.16 -7.50
C ALA A 106 -2.64 -10.61 -8.86
N LYS A 107 -2.65 -9.71 -9.84
CA LYS A 107 -2.06 -10.00 -11.14
C LYS A 107 -0.56 -10.34 -11.01
N PRO A 108 0.01 -11.17 -11.92
CA PRO A 108 1.37 -11.71 -11.77
C PRO A 108 2.47 -10.66 -11.57
N ASN A 109 2.34 -9.50 -12.20
CA ASN A 109 3.35 -8.44 -12.15
C ASN A 109 3.09 -7.37 -11.07
N ALA A 110 2.03 -7.51 -10.28
CA ALA A 110 1.74 -6.57 -9.19
C ALA A 110 2.76 -6.72 -8.07
N ILE A 111 3.20 -5.60 -7.51
CA ILE A 111 4.04 -5.57 -6.32
C ILE A 111 3.16 -5.75 -5.09
N ILE A 112 3.61 -6.57 -4.13
CA ILE A 112 2.94 -6.78 -2.85
C ILE A 112 3.84 -6.24 -1.75
N SER A 113 3.36 -5.24 -1.03
CA SER A 113 4.08 -4.61 0.08
C SER A 113 3.25 -4.66 1.35
N SER A 114 3.87 -4.90 2.50
CA SER A 114 3.23 -4.82 3.81
C SER A 114 3.78 -3.66 4.61
N SER A 115 2.90 -2.95 5.33
CA SER A 115 3.30 -1.90 6.28
C SER A 115 3.72 -2.45 7.64
N SER A 116 4.03 -3.74 7.75
CA SER A 116 4.48 -4.36 9.00
C SER A 116 5.77 -3.70 9.51
N SER A 117 5.84 -3.46 10.82
CA SER A 117 7.02 -2.85 11.48
C SER A 117 7.96 -3.89 12.10
N GLY A 118 7.42 -4.95 12.70
CA GLY A 118 8.20 -5.90 13.48
C GLY A 118 8.15 -7.35 13.00
N LEU A 119 7.34 -7.68 11.98
CA LEU A 119 7.21 -9.05 11.50
C LEU A 119 8.18 -9.34 10.37
N LEU A 120 8.85 -10.49 10.44
CA LEU A 120 9.81 -10.91 9.42
C LEU A 120 9.13 -11.13 8.06
N PRO A 121 9.56 -10.46 6.97
CA PRO A 121 8.95 -10.59 5.65
C PRO A 121 8.94 -12.03 5.16
N THR A 122 10.02 -12.79 5.37
CA THR A 122 10.10 -14.20 4.97
C THR A 122 8.99 -15.06 5.60
N LYS A 123 8.59 -14.76 6.84
CA LYS A 123 7.54 -15.50 7.54
C LYS A 123 6.14 -15.12 7.04
N ILE A 124 5.85 -13.81 6.91
CA ILE A 124 4.51 -13.38 6.48
C ILE A 124 4.22 -13.74 5.02
N TYR A 125 5.25 -13.84 4.17
CA TYR A 125 5.12 -14.24 2.76
C TYR A 125 5.30 -15.73 2.49
N ALA A 126 5.48 -16.57 3.52
CA ALA A 126 5.77 -18.00 3.37
C ALA A 126 4.72 -18.74 2.51
N LYS A 127 3.45 -18.36 2.58
CA LYS A 127 2.33 -18.94 1.81
C LYS A 127 1.86 -18.07 0.65
N CYS A 128 2.59 -16.99 0.33
CA CYS A 128 2.25 -16.10 -0.78
C CYS A 128 2.61 -16.75 -2.12
N LYS A 129 1.69 -16.73 -3.07
CA LYS A 129 1.99 -17.14 -4.45
C LYS A 129 2.90 -16.10 -5.11
N ASN A 130 3.98 -16.54 -5.75
CA ASN A 130 4.99 -15.68 -6.38
C ASN A 130 5.61 -14.69 -5.38
N PRO A 131 6.25 -15.17 -4.29
CA PRO A 131 6.77 -14.33 -3.21
C PRO A 131 7.95 -13.45 -3.62
N GLU A 132 8.53 -13.65 -4.81
CA GLU A 132 9.61 -12.83 -5.38
C GLU A 132 9.20 -11.36 -5.61
N ARG A 133 7.90 -11.07 -5.63
CA ARG A 133 7.31 -9.73 -5.76
C ARG A 133 6.83 -9.12 -4.45
N ALA A 134 7.08 -9.81 -3.33
CA ALA A 134 6.59 -9.43 -2.01
C ALA A 134 7.71 -8.90 -1.11
N MET A 135 7.45 -7.82 -0.36
CA MET A 135 8.39 -7.14 0.52
C MET A 135 7.66 -6.38 1.64
N ILE A 136 8.38 -5.93 2.64
CA ILE A 136 7.90 -4.88 3.54
C ILE A 136 8.13 -3.53 2.88
N GLY A 137 7.18 -2.62 3.06
CA GLY A 137 7.31 -1.19 2.79
C GLY A 137 6.75 -0.46 4.01
N HIS A 138 7.59 -0.34 5.04
CA HIS A 138 7.24 0.20 6.34
C HIS A 138 7.31 1.73 6.30
N PRO A 139 6.18 2.45 6.43
CA PRO A 139 6.17 3.91 6.42
C PRO A 139 6.41 4.48 7.81
N PHE A 140 6.85 5.74 7.84
CA PHE A 140 6.78 6.55 9.06
C PHE A 140 5.43 7.29 9.11
N ASN A 141 4.80 7.31 10.28
CA ASN A 141 3.49 7.93 10.48
C ASN A 141 3.64 9.37 10.99
N PRO A 142 2.88 10.34 10.47
CA PRO A 142 1.80 10.27 9.49
C PRO A 142 2.28 10.05 8.05
N VAL A 143 1.80 8.97 7.41
CA VAL A 143 2.27 8.54 6.08
C VAL A 143 2.08 9.59 4.99
N TYR A 144 1.02 10.39 5.07
CA TYR A 144 0.75 11.47 4.11
C TYR A 144 1.64 12.70 4.29
N LEU A 145 2.39 12.82 5.41
CA LEU A 145 3.33 13.92 5.67
C LEU A 145 4.78 13.49 5.57
N LEU A 146 5.15 12.43 6.31
CA LEU A 146 6.54 11.98 6.38
C LEU A 146 6.93 11.20 5.11
N PRO A 147 8.03 11.58 4.43
CA PRO A 147 8.39 10.97 3.16
C PRO A 147 9.21 9.68 3.28
N ALA A 148 9.49 9.17 4.49
CA ALA A 148 10.34 8.01 4.67
C ALA A 148 9.56 6.69 4.59
N VAL A 149 10.14 5.71 3.87
CA VAL A 149 9.65 4.33 3.81
C VAL A 149 10.81 3.35 3.77
N GLU A 150 10.83 2.40 4.67
CA GLU A 150 11.81 1.31 4.69
C GLU A 150 11.35 0.17 3.80
N ILE A 151 12.21 -0.26 2.87
CA ILE A 151 11.96 -1.42 2.01
C ILE A 151 12.81 -2.59 2.54
N VAL A 152 12.13 -3.61 3.09
CA VAL A 152 12.79 -4.79 3.65
C VAL A 152 12.45 -6.02 2.80
N PRO A 153 13.45 -6.63 2.13
CA PRO A 153 13.23 -7.84 1.35
C PRO A 153 13.01 -9.06 2.23
N GLY A 154 12.22 -10.02 1.76
CA GLY A 154 12.26 -11.40 2.27
C GLY A 154 13.27 -12.22 1.49
N LYS A 155 13.61 -13.44 1.96
CA LYS A 155 14.59 -14.32 1.30
C LYS A 155 14.31 -14.58 -0.19
N LYS A 156 13.06 -14.56 -0.62
CA LYS A 156 12.66 -14.81 -2.02
C LYS A 156 12.40 -13.54 -2.83
N THR A 157 12.48 -12.36 -2.22
CA THR A 157 12.22 -11.10 -2.92
C THR A 157 13.29 -10.84 -3.98
N SER A 158 12.88 -10.60 -5.22
CA SER A 158 13.84 -10.37 -6.31
C SER A 158 14.26 -8.90 -6.42
N LYS A 159 15.51 -8.66 -6.84
CA LYS A 159 16.06 -7.32 -7.08
C LYS A 159 15.18 -6.51 -8.04
N LYS A 160 14.65 -7.17 -9.09
CA LYS A 160 13.74 -6.54 -10.07
C LYS A 160 12.50 -5.91 -9.41
N PHE A 161 11.89 -6.60 -8.45
CA PHE A 161 10.69 -6.08 -7.78
C PHE A 161 11.04 -5.04 -6.70
N LEU A 162 12.19 -5.15 -6.06
CA LEU A 162 12.71 -4.12 -5.15
C LEU A 162 12.91 -2.77 -5.87
N GLU A 163 13.57 -2.80 -7.03
CA GLU A 163 13.78 -1.59 -7.83
C GLU A 163 12.45 -0.98 -8.33
N LYS A 164 11.49 -1.83 -8.71
CA LYS A 164 10.16 -1.34 -9.08
C LYS A 164 9.42 -0.69 -7.91
N ALA A 165 9.51 -1.28 -6.71
CA ALA A 165 8.91 -0.74 -5.51
C ALA A 165 9.55 0.60 -5.13
N LYS A 166 10.89 0.69 -5.17
CA LYS A 166 11.63 1.92 -4.95
C LYS A 166 11.11 3.03 -5.87
N LYS A 167 11.08 2.80 -7.17
CA LYS A 167 10.57 3.77 -8.16
C LYS A 167 9.11 4.15 -7.94
N PHE A 168 8.28 3.22 -7.48
CA PHE A 168 6.90 3.55 -7.13
C PHE A 168 6.84 4.50 -5.95
N TYR A 169 7.54 4.21 -4.85
CA TYR A 169 7.56 5.08 -3.68
C TYR A 169 8.12 6.46 -4.02
N GLU A 170 9.19 6.55 -4.79
CA GLU A 170 9.71 7.83 -5.31
C GLU A 170 8.65 8.59 -6.12
N SER A 171 7.84 7.88 -6.93
CA SER A 171 6.78 8.49 -7.76
C SER A 171 5.61 9.10 -6.97
N ILE A 172 5.54 8.81 -5.67
CA ILE A 172 4.60 9.39 -4.72
C ILE A 172 5.29 10.23 -3.65
N SER A 173 6.47 10.75 -3.98
CA SER A 173 7.29 11.64 -3.14
C SER A 173 7.68 11.02 -1.79
N MET A 174 8.00 9.72 -1.79
CA MET A 174 8.65 9.05 -0.66
C MET A 174 10.15 8.94 -0.92
N ASN A 175 10.93 8.86 0.17
CA ASN A 175 12.36 8.57 0.18
C ASN A 175 12.55 7.12 0.66
N PRO A 176 12.65 6.14 -0.24
CA PRO A 176 12.78 4.74 0.11
C PRO A 176 14.18 4.43 0.66
N ILE A 177 14.22 3.80 1.82
CA ILE A 177 15.42 3.34 2.52
C ILE A 177 15.51 1.83 2.31
N MET A 178 16.54 1.39 1.59
CA MET A 178 16.76 -0.04 1.37
C MET A 178 17.44 -0.65 2.59
N VAL A 179 16.73 -1.50 3.33
CA VAL A 179 17.29 -2.21 4.49
C VAL A 179 18.04 -3.44 3.98
N LYS A 180 19.31 -3.53 4.36
CA LYS A 180 20.15 -4.72 4.11
C LYS A 180 19.96 -5.72 5.25
N HIS A 181 20.03 -7.02 4.93
CA HIS A 181 20.08 -8.10 5.92
C HIS A 181 21.46 -8.17 6.54
#